data_dd8205319cf874adf5daa6fc0bd718d3
#
_entry.id   dd8205319cf874adf5daa6fc0bd718d3
#
_cell.length_a   1.000
_cell.length_b   1.000
_cell.length_c   1.000
_cell.angle_alpha   90.00
_cell.angle_beta   90.00
_cell.angle_gamma   90.00
#
_symmetry.space_group_name_H-M   'P 1'
#
loop_
_entity.id
_entity.type
_entity.pdbx_description
1 polymer ?
#
loop_
_entity_poly.entity_id
_entity_poly.type
_entity_poly.pdbx_seq_one_letter_code
_entity_poly.pdbx_strand_id
1 'polypeptide(L)'
;MPVKYVFVTGGVVSGLGKGITAASLGRLLKARGYKVTSQKFDPYINMDPGTMNPIQHGEVFVTDDGAETDLDLGHYERFIDEKLNKQSNVTPGKVYWSILNKERRGDFGGHTVQVIPHVTNEIKSRFYHNEDASETEVAIIEIGGTAGDIESQPFLESIRQFQHDVGHDNAILIHVTLIPYLKASEEMKTKPTQASVKELQGMGIQPDILVCRSDLPLDDDIKAKIAQFCNVPKKRVIQNLDVDILYELPLAMEKEKLANVACECLNMECPQPDLSDWIAMVDAWKHPKHKVKVALVGKYVSLHDAYISVVEALKHGAVANNAEVEIKWVDSELVSDYNVDSFFSDVDGIIVPGGFGDRGIEGMICSIRYAREHKIPYLGLCLGMQLTIVEFARNVLGLKDAHSHEFSETTKNPVIHIMPDKEGITDLGGTLRLGSYPCILDEHSKAYKLYGSKQIEERHRHRYEVNNDYREVLQENGMMLSGFSPDGRIVEMVEIPSHPWFIGTQAHPEFKSRPNKPHPLFKGFLAASLAHQK
;
A
#
# COMPACT_ATOMS: atom_id res chain seq x y z
N MET A 1 -20.84 -17.20 14.39
CA MET A 1 -19.74 -18.09 14.84
C MET A 1 -18.72 -17.22 15.54
N PRO A 2 -17.90 -17.75 16.47
CA PRO A 2 -16.78 -16.96 16.99
C PRO A 2 -15.82 -16.62 15.85
N VAL A 3 -15.16 -15.45 15.95
CA VAL A 3 -14.15 -15.03 14.98
C VAL A 3 -13.00 -16.04 14.98
N LYS A 4 -12.50 -16.38 13.81
CA LYS A 4 -11.34 -17.25 13.61
C LYS A 4 -10.10 -16.40 13.33
N TYR A 5 -8.98 -16.74 13.93
CA TYR A 5 -7.74 -15.98 13.86
C TYR A 5 -6.66 -16.79 13.15
N VAL A 6 -6.02 -16.16 12.17
CA VAL A 6 -4.87 -16.72 11.46
C VAL A 6 -3.68 -15.82 11.68
N PHE A 7 -2.74 -16.26 12.50
CA PHE A 7 -1.48 -15.56 12.67
C PHE A 7 -0.49 -15.97 11.57
N VAL A 8 0.19 -15.00 10.97
CA VAL A 8 1.23 -15.24 9.96
C VAL A 8 2.55 -14.68 10.46
N THR A 9 3.50 -15.56 10.69
CA THR A 9 4.87 -15.22 11.11
C THR A 9 5.88 -15.63 10.05
N GLY A 10 7.10 -15.15 10.14
CA GLY A 10 8.18 -15.56 9.25
C GLY A 10 9.47 -15.84 9.97
N GLY A 11 10.33 -16.60 9.33
CA GLY A 11 11.63 -16.90 9.84
C GLY A 11 12.69 -17.02 8.73
N VAL A 12 13.94 -17.19 9.11
CA VAL A 12 15.13 -17.28 8.26
C VAL A 12 15.63 -15.91 7.79
N VAL A 13 14.83 -15.14 7.02
CA VAL A 13 15.20 -13.79 6.54
C VAL A 13 13.94 -12.91 6.41
N SER A 14 14.13 -11.60 6.35
CA SER A 14 13.06 -10.66 5.98
C SER A 14 12.73 -10.76 4.48
N GLY A 15 11.59 -10.20 4.04
CA GLY A 15 11.21 -10.17 2.62
C GLY A 15 10.75 -11.52 2.04
N LEU A 16 10.41 -12.51 2.88
CA LEU A 16 9.90 -13.82 2.44
C LEU A 16 8.50 -13.80 1.82
N GLY A 17 7.80 -12.66 1.85
CA GLY A 17 6.44 -12.56 1.35
C GLY A 17 5.38 -13.00 2.35
N LYS A 18 5.57 -12.77 3.66
CA LYS A 18 4.55 -12.97 4.70
C LYS A 18 3.26 -12.24 4.35
N GLY A 19 3.35 -10.92 4.06
CA GLY A 19 2.22 -10.07 3.71
C GLY A 19 1.45 -10.59 2.51
N ILE A 20 2.16 -10.99 1.47
CA ILE A 20 1.54 -11.53 0.25
C ILE A 20 0.91 -12.92 0.51
N THR A 21 1.51 -13.73 1.37
CA THR A 21 0.91 -15.01 1.79
C THR A 21 -0.37 -14.76 2.57
N ALA A 22 -0.36 -13.82 3.52
CA ALA A 22 -1.53 -13.40 4.29
C ALA A 22 -2.64 -12.86 3.38
N ALA A 23 -2.29 -11.94 2.47
CA ALA A 23 -3.20 -11.35 1.48
C ALA A 23 -3.80 -12.41 0.54
N SER A 24 -2.98 -13.37 0.08
CA SER A 24 -3.43 -14.47 -0.79
C SER A 24 -4.44 -15.38 -0.06
N LEU A 25 -4.15 -15.75 1.19
CA LEU A 25 -5.10 -16.52 1.99
C LEU A 25 -6.40 -15.75 2.21
N GLY A 26 -6.30 -14.44 2.52
CA GLY A 26 -7.46 -13.57 2.67
C GLY A 26 -8.32 -13.53 1.41
N ARG A 27 -7.69 -13.40 0.23
CA ARG A 27 -8.40 -13.46 -1.06
C ARG A 27 -9.11 -14.80 -1.26
N LEU A 28 -8.43 -15.92 -0.94
CA LEU A 28 -8.99 -17.26 -1.09
C LEU A 28 -10.17 -17.53 -0.16
N LEU A 29 -10.11 -17.03 1.09
CA LEU A 29 -11.21 -17.13 2.04
C LEU A 29 -12.39 -16.25 1.63
N LYS A 30 -12.13 -15.01 1.18
CA LYS A 30 -13.17 -14.12 0.63
C LYS A 30 -13.85 -14.72 -0.59
N ALA A 31 -13.10 -15.36 -1.49
CA ALA A 31 -13.66 -16.07 -2.65
C ALA A 31 -14.56 -17.26 -2.28
N ARG A 32 -14.47 -17.73 -1.05
CA ARG A 32 -15.33 -18.76 -0.45
C ARG A 32 -16.55 -18.19 0.28
N GLY A 33 -16.69 -16.86 0.32
CA GLY A 33 -17.80 -16.16 0.95
C GLY A 33 -17.57 -15.72 2.39
N TYR A 34 -16.36 -15.92 2.95
CA TYR A 34 -16.04 -15.46 4.31
C TYR A 34 -15.77 -13.96 4.34
N LYS A 35 -16.18 -13.30 5.43
CA LYS A 35 -15.84 -11.91 5.73
C LYS A 35 -14.48 -11.87 6.42
N VAL A 36 -13.48 -11.35 5.69
CA VAL A 36 -12.07 -11.38 6.09
C VAL A 36 -11.58 -9.98 6.39
N THR A 37 -10.85 -9.80 7.48
CA THR A 37 -10.08 -8.60 7.75
C THR A 37 -8.60 -8.93 7.97
N SER A 38 -7.74 -7.90 7.87
CA SER A 38 -6.30 -8.08 8.06
C SER A 38 -5.71 -7.04 9.00
N GLN A 39 -4.73 -7.46 9.79
CA GLN A 39 -3.91 -6.60 10.64
C GLN A 39 -2.43 -6.86 10.41
N LYS A 40 -1.64 -5.80 10.54
CA LYS A 40 -0.18 -5.83 10.54
C LYS A 40 0.36 -5.39 11.90
N PHE A 41 1.23 -6.19 12.48
CA PHE A 41 1.99 -5.86 13.67
C PHE A 41 3.46 -5.65 13.28
N ASP A 42 3.88 -4.39 13.23
CA ASP A 42 5.25 -4.04 12.86
C ASP A 42 6.16 -3.98 14.08
N PRO A 43 7.42 -4.44 13.99
CA PRO A 43 8.30 -4.55 15.15
C PRO A 43 9.02 -3.24 15.53
N TYR A 44 8.96 -2.20 14.69
CA TYR A 44 9.61 -0.92 14.97
C TYR A 44 8.87 -0.10 16.03
N ILE A 45 9.61 0.71 16.80
CA ILE A 45 9.08 1.47 17.95
C ILE A 45 8.32 2.74 17.55
N ASN A 46 8.38 3.18 16.31
CA ASN A 46 7.64 4.37 15.87
C ASN A 46 6.14 4.21 16.12
N MET A 47 5.46 5.33 16.38
CA MET A 47 3.99 5.34 16.52
C MET A 47 3.31 4.89 15.22
N ASP A 48 3.80 5.41 14.11
CA ASP A 48 3.39 5.09 12.74
C ASP A 48 4.54 5.43 11.78
N PRO A 49 4.46 5.07 10.50
CA PRO A 49 5.50 5.38 9.50
C PRO A 49 5.43 6.80 8.95
N GLY A 50 4.49 7.67 9.38
CA GLY A 50 4.24 8.97 8.78
C GLY A 50 5.43 9.92 8.73
N THR A 51 6.38 9.80 9.67
CA THR A 51 7.62 10.60 9.72
C THR A 51 8.84 9.86 9.21
N MET A 52 8.70 8.62 8.75
CA MET A 52 9.81 7.82 8.26
C MET A 52 10.24 8.26 6.86
N ASN A 53 11.54 8.05 6.55
CA ASN A 53 12.08 8.34 5.24
C ASN A 53 11.61 7.28 4.22
N PRO A 54 10.89 7.67 3.14
CA PRO A 54 10.41 6.72 2.13
C PRO A 54 11.53 5.90 1.44
N ILE A 55 12.75 6.43 1.37
CA ILE A 55 13.90 5.70 0.80
C ILE A 55 14.35 4.55 1.71
N GLN A 56 14.04 4.59 3.01
CA GLN A 56 14.39 3.53 3.96
C GLN A 56 13.25 2.54 4.21
N HIS A 57 12.02 3.04 4.23
CA HIS A 57 10.84 2.27 4.63
C HIS A 57 9.86 1.92 3.51
N GLY A 58 10.02 2.56 2.34
CA GLY A 58 9.03 2.47 1.28
C GLY A 58 7.87 3.46 1.49
N GLU A 59 6.77 3.18 0.83
CA GLU A 59 5.57 4.02 0.83
C GLU A 59 4.88 4.05 2.20
N VAL A 60 4.37 5.22 2.56
CA VAL A 60 3.39 5.36 3.66
C VAL A 60 2.00 5.25 3.08
N PHE A 61 1.33 4.13 3.36
CA PHE A 61 -0.04 3.89 2.91
C PHE A 61 -1.04 4.56 3.86
N VAL A 62 -2.10 5.18 3.32
CA VAL A 62 -3.12 5.87 4.12
C VAL A 62 -4.46 5.19 3.98
N THR A 63 -5.10 4.90 5.12
CA THR A 63 -6.45 4.32 5.18
C THR A 63 -7.55 5.38 5.05
N ASP A 64 -8.81 4.95 4.84
CA ASP A 64 -9.94 5.88 4.72
C ASP A 64 -10.15 6.72 5.99
N ASP A 65 -9.89 6.17 7.17
CA ASP A 65 -10.00 6.87 8.47
C ASP A 65 -8.75 7.67 8.87
N GLY A 66 -7.76 7.80 7.96
CA GLY A 66 -6.60 8.65 8.10
C GLY A 66 -5.46 8.05 8.92
N ALA A 67 -5.33 6.74 9.02
CA ALA A 67 -4.12 6.14 9.55
C ALA A 67 -2.99 6.17 8.51
N GLU A 68 -1.80 6.61 8.92
CA GLU A 68 -0.55 6.40 8.21
C GLU A 68 -0.02 5.01 8.60
N THR A 69 0.23 4.15 7.62
CA THR A 69 0.50 2.72 7.84
C THR A 69 1.61 2.21 6.95
N ASP A 70 2.10 1.01 7.26
CA ASP A 70 3.05 0.28 6.43
C ASP A 70 2.44 -0.07 5.04
N LEU A 71 3.30 -0.22 4.04
CA LEU A 71 2.94 -0.54 2.66
C LEU A 71 2.20 -1.89 2.49
N ASP A 72 2.37 -2.82 3.43
CA ASP A 72 1.71 -4.12 3.41
C ASP A 72 0.18 -3.99 3.48
N LEU A 73 -0.34 -2.94 4.14
CA LEU A 73 -1.78 -2.70 4.17
C LEU A 73 -2.33 -2.43 2.76
N GLY A 74 -1.54 -1.80 1.90
CA GLY A 74 -1.86 -1.65 0.48
C GLY A 74 -1.99 -3.00 -0.21
N HIS A 75 -1.10 -3.95 0.08
CA HIS A 75 -1.21 -5.31 -0.46
C HIS A 75 -2.50 -6.00 0.03
N TYR A 76 -2.83 -5.92 1.33
CA TYR A 76 -4.06 -6.52 1.84
C TYR A 76 -5.30 -5.94 1.17
N GLU A 77 -5.40 -4.61 1.07
CA GLU A 77 -6.53 -3.98 0.39
C GLU A 77 -6.62 -4.35 -1.09
N ARG A 78 -5.49 -4.46 -1.81
CA ARG A 78 -5.45 -4.84 -3.23
C ARG A 78 -5.90 -6.29 -3.47
N PHE A 79 -5.51 -7.21 -2.60
CA PHE A 79 -5.83 -8.63 -2.74
C PHE A 79 -7.23 -8.96 -2.23
N ILE A 80 -7.57 -8.47 -1.04
CA ILE A 80 -8.81 -8.83 -0.34
C ILE A 80 -9.97 -7.95 -0.80
N ASP A 81 -9.69 -6.72 -1.29
CA ASP A 81 -10.69 -5.69 -1.64
C ASP A 81 -11.61 -5.37 -0.45
N GLU A 82 -11.00 -5.19 0.72
CA GLU A 82 -11.65 -4.69 1.93
C GLU A 82 -10.92 -3.44 2.40
N LYS A 83 -11.68 -2.50 3.00
CA LYS A 83 -11.12 -1.28 3.57
C LYS A 83 -10.53 -1.59 4.94
N LEU A 84 -9.29 -1.20 5.13
CA LEU A 84 -8.62 -1.28 6.43
C LEU A 84 -8.72 0.06 7.18
N ASN A 85 -8.42 0.03 8.48
CA ASN A 85 -8.59 1.16 9.38
C ASN A 85 -7.41 1.33 10.34
N LYS A 86 -7.49 2.31 11.26
CA LYS A 86 -6.45 2.61 12.26
C LYS A 86 -6.04 1.44 13.13
N GLN A 87 -6.93 0.47 13.32
CA GLN A 87 -6.66 -0.71 14.13
C GLN A 87 -5.93 -1.79 13.33
N SER A 88 -5.89 -1.67 12.01
CA SER A 88 -5.22 -2.63 11.12
C SER A 88 -3.70 -2.55 11.15
N ASN A 89 -3.10 -1.49 11.72
CA ASN A 89 -1.66 -1.38 11.89
C ASN A 89 -1.29 -1.09 13.36
N VAL A 90 -0.54 -1.99 13.96
CA VAL A 90 -0.11 -1.92 15.36
C VAL A 90 1.41 -1.95 15.44
N THR A 91 1.98 -1.02 16.24
CA THR A 91 3.42 -0.94 16.52
C THR A 91 3.69 -1.04 18.02
N PRO A 92 4.89 -1.44 18.46
CA PRO A 92 5.30 -1.32 19.86
C PRO A 92 5.11 0.09 20.41
N GLY A 93 5.34 1.13 19.60
CA GLY A 93 5.12 2.52 19.99
C GLY A 93 3.69 2.76 20.45
N LYS A 94 2.69 2.35 19.66
CA LYS A 94 1.27 2.44 20.04
C LYS A 94 0.95 1.64 21.30
N VAL A 95 1.53 0.44 21.45
CA VAL A 95 1.31 -0.43 22.61
C VAL A 95 1.89 0.19 23.88
N TYR A 96 3.18 0.56 23.86
CA TYR A 96 3.85 1.15 25.01
C TYR A 96 3.27 2.51 25.38
N TRP A 97 2.94 3.34 24.40
CA TRP A 97 2.28 4.63 24.65
C TRP A 97 0.94 4.46 25.37
N SER A 98 0.13 3.48 24.97
CA SER A 98 -1.12 3.15 25.66
C SER A 98 -0.87 2.75 27.11
N ILE A 99 0.10 1.85 27.36
CA ILE A 99 0.43 1.36 28.69
C ILE A 99 0.96 2.46 29.59
N LEU A 100 1.89 3.29 29.09
CA LEU A 100 2.47 4.39 29.87
C LEU A 100 1.41 5.44 30.23
N ASN A 101 0.48 5.75 29.33
CA ASN A 101 -0.63 6.64 29.62
C ASN A 101 -1.58 6.04 30.69
N LYS A 102 -1.89 4.74 30.61
CA LYS A 102 -2.69 4.03 31.62
C LYS A 102 -2.00 4.08 33.00
N GLU A 103 -0.67 3.84 33.03
CA GLU A 103 0.13 3.91 34.25
C GLU A 103 0.10 5.31 34.87
N ARG A 104 0.32 6.38 34.08
CA ARG A 104 0.26 7.76 34.56
C ARG A 104 -1.13 8.15 35.10
N ARG A 105 -2.22 7.60 34.55
CA ARG A 105 -3.59 7.82 35.06
C ARG A 105 -3.91 7.00 36.31
N GLY A 106 -3.06 6.02 36.68
CA GLY A 106 -3.30 5.15 37.81
C GLY A 106 -4.21 3.95 37.54
N ASP A 107 -4.46 3.63 36.26
CA ASP A 107 -5.37 2.55 35.83
C ASP A 107 -4.92 1.17 36.34
N PHE A 108 -3.67 1.00 36.71
CA PHE A 108 -3.10 -0.23 37.28
C PHE A 108 -3.15 -0.30 38.82
N GLY A 109 -3.80 0.65 39.49
CA GLY A 109 -4.02 0.59 40.93
C GLY A 109 -2.74 0.51 41.80
N GLY A 110 -1.62 1.03 41.30
CA GLY A 110 -0.31 0.99 42.02
C GLY A 110 0.47 -0.32 41.83
N HIS A 111 -0.02 -1.26 41.01
CA HIS A 111 0.72 -2.49 40.72
C HIS A 111 1.94 -2.22 39.84
N THR A 112 2.99 -3.03 39.97
CA THR A 112 4.15 -3.00 39.08
C THR A 112 3.73 -3.41 37.69
N VAL A 113 3.99 -2.55 36.68
CA VAL A 113 3.70 -2.80 35.29
C VAL A 113 4.86 -3.56 34.64
N GLN A 114 4.59 -4.70 33.99
CA GLN A 114 5.58 -5.61 33.41
C GLN A 114 5.19 -6.00 31.99
N VAL A 115 6.12 -6.59 31.22
CA VAL A 115 5.82 -7.08 29.88
C VAL A 115 4.72 -8.14 29.95
N ILE A 116 4.86 -9.12 30.84
CA ILE A 116 3.79 -10.09 31.16
C ILE A 116 3.23 -9.73 32.54
N PRO A 117 1.93 -9.48 32.71
CA PRO A 117 0.87 -9.64 31.70
C PRO A 117 0.49 -8.33 30.96
N HIS A 118 1.04 -7.16 31.31
CA HIS A 118 0.46 -5.88 30.92
C HIS A 118 0.66 -5.57 29.42
N VAL A 119 1.90 -5.74 28.89
CA VAL A 119 2.16 -5.52 27.45
C VAL A 119 1.49 -6.61 26.63
N THR A 120 1.57 -7.88 27.06
CA THR A 120 0.93 -8.98 26.34
C THR A 120 -0.60 -8.85 26.34
N ASN A 121 -1.22 -8.38 27.42
CA ASN A 121 -2.67 -8.15 27.44
C ASN A 121 -3.08 -6.97 26.54
N GLU A 122 -2.29 -5.89 26.48
CA GLU A 122 -2.52 -4.79 25.56
C GLU A 122 -2.42 -5.27 24.09
N ILE A 123 -1.42 -6.09 23.78
CA ILE A 123 -1.28 -6.69 22.44
C ILE A 123 -2.48 -7.60 22.12
N LYS A 124 -2.84 -8.51 23.04
CA LYS A 124 -4.01 -9.40 22.85
C LYS A 124 -5.30 -8.61 22.67
N SER A 125 -5.49 -7.52 23.41
CA SER A 125 -6.66 -6.66 23.20
C SER A 125 -6.73 -6.08 21.78
N ARG A 126 -5.56 -5.85 21.13
CA ARG A 126 -5.50 -5.40 19.74
C ARG A 126 -5.90 -6.51 18.74
N PHE A 127 -5.64 -7.78 19.06
CA PHE A 127 -6.12 -8.89 18.22
C PHE A 127 -7.65 -8.95 18.18
N TYR A 128 -8.33 -8.66 19.29
CA TYR A 128 -9.80 -8.64 19.39
C TYR A 128 -10.45 -7.43 18.69
N HIS A 129 -9.72 -6.31 18.48
CA HIS A 129 -10.31 -5.07 17.94
C HIS A 129 -10.77 -5.16 16.48
N ASN A 130 -10.62 -6.31 15.83
CA ASN A 130 -11.30 -6.61 14.57
C ASN A 130 -12.83 -6.76 14.73
N GLU A 131 -13.35 -6.76 15.96
CA GLU A 131 -14.77 -6.97 16.28
C GLU A 131 -15.67 -5.76 15.98
N ASP A 132 -15.13 -4.55 15.79
CA ASP A 132 -15.93 -3.38 15.38
C ASP A 132 -16.47 -3.50 13.94
N ALA A 133 -15.91 -4.37 13.13
CA ALA A 133 -16.61 -4.93 11.99
C ALA A 133 -17.55 -6.02 12.51
N SER A 134 -18.77 -5.67 12.89
CA SER A 134 -19.81 -6.57 13.46
C SER A 134 -20.14 -7.82 12.62
N GLU A 135 -19.31 -8.13 11.65
CA GLU A 135 -19.49 -9.16 10.65
C GLU A 135 -18.21 -9.95 10.31
N THR A 136 -17.04 -9.63 10.91
CA THR A 136 -15.78 -10.36 10.63
C THR A 136 -15.90 -11.82 11.08
N GLU A 137 -15.62 -12.74 10.16
CA GLU A 137 -15.59 -14.18 10.44
C GLU A 137 -14.15 -14.69 10.57
N VAL A 138 -13.20 -14.11 9.81
CA VAL A 138 -11.79 -14.48 9.85
C VAL A 138 -10.92 -13.23 9.93
N ALA A 139 -10.05 -13.17 10.96
CA ALA A 139 -9.03 -12.14 11.12
C ALA A 139 -7.65 -12.72 10.78
N ILE A 140 -6.96 -12.14 9.82
CA ILE A 140 -5.60 -12.52 9.45
C ILE A 140 -4.64 -11.49 10.04
N ILE A 141 -3.71 -11.95 10.87
CA ILE A 141 -2.81 -11.10 11.64
C ILE A 141 -1.36 -11.44 11.25
N GLU A 142 -0.71 -10.53 10.54
CA GLU A 142 0.70 -10.69 10.19
C GLU A 142 1.59 -10.06 11.25
N ILE A 143 2.61 -10.81 11.67
CA ILE A 143 3.67 -10.31 12.55
C ILE A 143 4.89 -9.98 11.71
N GLY A 144 5.29 -8.71 11.72
CA GLY A 144 6.51 -8.22 11.09
C GLY A 144 7.76 -8.76 11.78
N GLY A 145 8.91 -8.59 11.13
CA GLY A 145 10.18 -9.11 11.59
C GLY A 145 10.33 -10.62 11.36
N THR A 146 11.32 -11.19 12.01
CA THR A 146 11.71 -12.61 11.90
C THR A 146 11.52 -13.28 13.27
N ALA A 147 11.08 -14.52 13.30
CA ALA A 147 11.07 -15.30 14.53
C ALA A 147 12.51 -15.38 15.10
N GLY A 148 12.66 -15.04 16.37
CA GLY A 148 13.97 -14.90 17.02
C GLY A 148 14.42 -13.44 17.21
N ASP A 149 13.87 -12.48 16.48
CA ASP A 149 14.16 -11.06 16.70
C ASP A 149 13.61 -10.60 18.06
N ILE A 150 14.42 -9.83 18.80
CA ILE A 150 14.05 -9.34 20.14
C ILE A 150 12.75 -8.51 20.07
N GLU A 151 12.61 -7.70 19.04
CA GLU A 151 11.47 -6.80 18.82
C GLU A 151 10.16 -7.56 18.64
N SER A 152 10.22 -8.79 18.12
CA SER A 152 9.04 -9.63 17.85
C SER A 152 8.60 -10.47 19.05
N GLN A 153 9.45 -10.63 20.07
CA GLN A 153 9.18 -11.53 21.21
C GLN A 153 7.88 -11.22 21.97
N PRO A 154 7.53 -9.95 22.29
CA PRO A 154 6.26 -9.66 22.97
C PRO A 154 5.03 -10.06 22.14
N PHE A 155 5.11 -9.93 20.81
CA PHE A 155 4.05 -10.34 19.90
C PHE A 155 3.90 -11.86 19.88
N LEU A 156 5.00 -12.59 19.75
CA LEU A 156 5.00 -14.05 19.75
C LEU A 156 4.48 -14.62 21.07
N GLU A 157 4.93 -14.07 22.20
CA GLU A 157 4.40 -14.46 23.51
C GLU A 157 2.90 -14.18 23.63
N SER A 158 2.43 -13.05 23.07
CA SER A 158 1.00 -12.72 23.06
C SER A 158 0.19 -13.70 22.20
N ILE A 159 0.72 -14.17 21.07
CA ILE A 159 0.08 -15.22 20.24
C ILE A 159 -0.03 -16.52 21.03
N ARG A 160 1.04 -16.94 21.69
CA ARG A 160 1.04 -18.15 22.51
C ARG A 160 -0.07 -18.11 23.58
N GLN A 161 -0.16 -16.98 24.30
CA GLN A 161 -1.22 -16.77 25.30
C GLN A 161 -2.60 -16.74 24.66
N PHE A 162 -2.75 -16.03 23.52
CA PHE A 162 -4.01 -15.86 22.82
C PHE A 162 -4.57 -17.19 22.31
N GLN A 163 -3.72 -18.04 21.71
CA GLN A 163 -4.12 -19.39 21.29
C GLN A 163 -4.64 -20.24 22.47
N HIS A 164 -4.07 -20.04 23.66
CA HIS A 164 -4.58 -20.68 24.85
C HIS A 164 -5.93 -20.11 25.31
N ASP A 165 -6.09 -18.79 25.23
CA ASP A 165 -7.31 -18.09 25.69
C ASP A 165 -8.52 -18.44 24.80
N VAL A 166 -8.36 -18.51 23.47
CA VAL A 166 -9.47 -18.74 22.52
C VAL A 166 -9.59 -20.21 22.08
N GLY A 167 -8.58 -21.03 22.32
CA GLY A 167 -8.47 -22.42 21.87
C GLY A 167 -7.91 -22.56 20.45
N HIS A 168 -7.18 -23.64 20.22
CA HIS A 168 -6.51 -23.93 18.95
C HIS A 168 -7.46 -24.05 17.73
N ASP A 169 -8.71 -24.46 17.93
CA ASP A 169 -9.72 -24.51 16.87
C ASP A 169 -10.15 -23.11 16.40
N ASN A 170 -9.78 -22.05 17.12
CA ASN A 170 -10.15 -20.67 16.80
C ASN A 170 -8.94 -19.79 16.43
N ALA A 171 -7.71 -20.25 16.68
CA ALA A 171 -6.50 -19.48 16.38
C ALA A 171 -5.36 -20.40 15.92
N ILE A 172 -4.95 -20.26 14.67
CA ILE A 172 -3.85 -21.03 14.06
C ILE A 172 -2.66 -20.15 13.73
N LEU A 173 -1.48 -20.77 13.62
CA LEU A 173 -0.24 -20.13 13.20
C LEU A 173 0.25 -20.69 11.87
N ILE A 174 0.39 -19.83 10.87
CA ILE A 174 1.10 -20.07 9.62
C ILE A 174 2.50 -19.51 9.75
N HIS A 175 3.51 -20.33 9.50
CA HIS A 175 4.91 -19.87 9.51
C HIS A 175 5.51 -19.92 8.11
N VAL A 176 5.91 -18.76 7.60
CA VAL A 176 6.53 -18.61 6.27
C VAL A 176 8.04 -18.78 6.41
N THR A 177 8.63 -19.69 5.63
CA THR A 177 10.05 -20.02 5.71
C THR A 177 10.69 -20.07 4.32
N LEU A 178 12.02 -20.26 4.27
CA LEU A 178 12.80 -20.37 3.05
C LEU A 178 13.43 -21.76 2.92
N ILE A 179 13.32 -22.34 1.74
CA ILE A 179 14.07 -23.52 1.31
C ILE A 179 15.05 -23.08 0.21
N PRO A 180 16.26 -22.67 0.55
CA PRO A 180 17.20 -22.20 -0.45
C PRO A 180 17.73 -23.35 -1.30
N TYR A 181 17.91 -23.08 -2.61
CA TYR A 181 18.61 -23.94 -3.53
C TYR A 181 20.08 -23.51 -3.62
N LEU A 182 21.00 -24.42 -3.30
CA LEU A 182 22.42 -24.18 -3.39
C LEU A 182 22.94 -24.63 -4.76
N LYS A 183 23.19 -23.69 -5.66
CA LYS A 183 23.67 -23.96 -7.03
C LYS A 183 24.96 -24.83 -7.08
N ALA A 184 25.87 -24.64 -6.11
CA ALA A 184 27.15 -25.37 -6.07
C ALA A 184 27.01 -26.86 -5.76
N SER A 185 25.98 -27.25 -4.99
CA SER A 185 25.71 -28.66 -4.62
C SER A 185 24.46 -29.21 -5.31
N GLU A 186 23.79 -28.39 -6.14
CA GLU A 186 22.53 -28.73 -6.82
C GLU A 186 21.47 -29.32 -5.89
N GLU A 187 21.34 -28.73 -4.68
CA GLU A 187 20.56 -29.31 -3.61
C GLU A 187 19.73 -28.26 -2.88
N MET A 188 18.45 -28.56 -2.57
CA MET A 188 17.63 -27.76 -1.66
C MET A 188 17.98 -28.06 -0.20
N LYS A 189 18.05 -27.01 0.63
CA LYS A 189 18.42 -27.12 2.04
C LYS A 189 17.23 -26.83 2.95
N THR A 190 16.78 -27.86 3.69
CA THR A 190 15.66 -27.75 4.65
C THR A 190 16.11 -27.26 6.04
N LYS A 191 17.41 -27.17 6.31
CA LYS A 191 17.95 -26.75 7.61
C LYS A 191 17.50 -25.36 8.07
N PRO A 192 17.46 -24.31 7.20
CA PRO A 192 16.99 -23.00 7.63
C PRO A 192 15.55 -23.02 8.15
N THR A 193 14.64 -23.69 7.44
CA THR A 193 13.26 -23.92 7.90
C THR A 193 13.20 -24.66 9.24
N GLN A 194 13.96 -25.74 9.39
CA GLN A 194 14.01 -26.50 10.65
C GLN A 194 14.52 -25.64 11.82
N ALA A 195 15.53 -24.79 11.60
CA ALA A 195 16.06 -23.89 12.61
C ALA A 195 15.01 -22.85 13.03
N SER A 196 14.35 -22.21 12.06
CA SER A 196 13.32 -21.22 12.34
C SER A 196 12.11 -21.79 13.11
N VAL A 197 11.66 -22.98 12.76
CA VAL A 197 10.57 -23.65 13.51
C VAL A 197 11.03 -24.01 14.93
N LYS A 198 12.29 -24.39 15.13
CA LYS A 198 12.82 -24.65 16.47
C LYS A 198 12.83 -23.43 17.36
N GLU A 199 13.06 -22.26 16.82
CA GLU A 199 12.99 -21.00 17.57
C GLU A 199 11.57 -20.77 18.11
N LEU A 200 10.54 -20.94 17.27
CA LEU A 200 9.14 -20.87 17.72
C LEU A 200 8.82 -21.92 18.77
N GLN A 201 9.25 -23.18 18.54
CA GLN A 201 9.03 -24.26 19.50
C GLN A 201 9.74 -23.98 20.84
N GLY A 202 10.90 -23.34 20.83
CA GLY A 202 11.61 -22.88 22.01
C GLY A 202 10.84 -21.85 22.83
N MET A 203 9.94 -21.09 22.20
CA MET A 203 9.01 -20.15 22.83
C MET A 203 7.67 -20.81 23.22
N GLY A 204 7.52 -22.13 23.00
CA GLY A 204 6.27 -22.86 23.27
C GLY A 204 5.20 -22.68 22.20
N ILE A 205 5.58 -22.32 20.98
CA ILE A 205 4.68 -22.10 19.83
C ILE A 205 4.92 -23.19 18.79
N GLN A 206 3.88 -23.94 18.45
CA GLN A 206 3.91 -24.92 17.36
C GLN A 206 3.19 -24.33 16.15
N PRO A 207 3.85 -24.15 14.99
CA PRO A 207 3.13 -23.74 13.80
C PRO A 207 2.19 -24.84 13.31
N ASP A 208 1.00 -24.44 12.87
CA ASP A 208 0.00 -25.35 12.31
C ASP A 208 0.26 -25.65 10.84
N ILE A 209 0.71 -24.63 10.10
CA ILE A 209 0.98 -24.70 8.66
C ILE A 209 2.34 -24.08 8.39
N LEU A 210 3.12 -24.73 7.53
CA LEU A 210 4.37 -24.18 7.00
C LEU A 210 4.17 -23.78 5.54
N VAL A 211 4.46 -22.50 5.21
CA VAL A 211 4.53 -22.02 3.84
C VAL A 211 6.01 -21.87 3.48
N CYS A 212 6.49 -22.74 2.61
CA CYS A 212 7.89 -22.86 2.27
C CYS A 212 8.16 -22.18 0.93
N ARG A 213 8.76 -20.97 0.96
CA ARG A 213 9.23 -20.30 -0.26
C ARG A 213 10.46 -21.02 -0.81
N SER A 214 10.48 -21.27 -2.12
CA SER A 214 11.59 -21.94 -2.81
C SER A 214 11.63 -21.54 -4.28
N ASP A 215 12.84 -21.52 -4.86
CA ASP A 215 13.05 -21.25 -6.28
C ASP A 215 12.59 -22.42 -7.18
N LEU A 216 12.60 -23.64 -6.64
CA LEU A 216 12.26 -24.86 -7.35
C LEU A 216 11.14 -25.63 -6.65
N PRO A 217 10.36 -26.45 -7.39
CA PRO A 217 9.32 -27.28 -6.81
C PRO A 217 9.84 -28.21 -5.71
N LEU A 218 9.10 -28.33 -4.62
CA LEU A 218 9.37 -29.25 -3.51
C LEU A 218 8.83 -30.63 -3.85
N ASP A 219 9.70 -31.61 -3.95
CA ASP A 219 9.29 -33.01 -4.09
C ASP A 219 8.68 -33.56 -2.79
N ASP A 220 8.11 -34.75 -2.90
CA ASP A 220 7.43 -35.44 -1.81
C ASP A 220 8.36 -35.80 -0.65
N ASP A 221 9.63 -36.07 -0.92
CA ASP A 221 10.62 -36.45 0.09
C ASP A 221 11.07 -35.22 0.89
N ILE A 222 11.26 -34.09 0.23
CA ILE A 222 11.53 -32.81 0.89
C ILE A 222 10.36 -32.41 1.79
N LYS A 223 9.10 -32.46 1.29
CA LYS A 223 7.92 -32.16 2.09
C LYS A 223 7.80 -33.12 3.30
N ALA A 224 8.05 -34.42 3.11
CA ALA A 224 8.04 -35.40 4.19
C ALA A 224 9.13 -35.13 5.24
N LYS A 225 10.34 -34.79 4.80
CA LYS A 225 11.45 -34.42 5.69
C LYS A 225 11.13 -33.18 6.52
N ILE A 226 10.59 -32.12 5.91
CA ILE A 226 10.16 -30.91 6.62
C ILE A 226 9.10 -31.26 7.65
N ALA A 227 8.06 -31.99 7.24
CA ALA A 227 6.96 -32.42 8.09
C ALA A 227 7.46 -33.15 9.35
N GLN A 228 8.38 -34.11 9.18
CA GLN A 228 8.95 -34.87 10.28
C GLN A 228 9.77 -34.02 11.25
N PHE A 229 10.66 -33.15 10.73
CA PHE A 229 11.55 -32.34 11.58
C PHE A 229 10.85 -31.16 12.25
N CYS A 230 9.78 -30.65 11.64
CA CYS A 230 9.02 -29.51 12.15
C CYS A 230 7.75 -29.92 12.92
N ASN A 231 7.49 -31.21 13.06
CA ASN A 231 6.34 -31.76 13.77
C ASN A 231 4.99 -31.23 13.22
N VAL A 232 4.83 -31.26 11.89
CA VAL A 232 3.58 -30.91 11.20
C VAL A 232 3.17 -32.04 10.25
N PRO A 233 1.87 -32.27 9.98
CA PRO A 233 1.44 -33.20 8.94
C PRO A 233 1.96 -32.79 7.56
N LYS A 234 2.39 -33.76 6.71
CA LYS A 234 2.91 -33.46 5.35
C LYS A 234 1.96 -32.56 4.52
N LYS A 235 0.64 -32.76 4.62
CA LYS A 235 -0.37 -31.94 3.94
C LYS A 235 -0.39 -30.47 4.36
N ARG A 236 0.24 -30.12 5.50
CA ARG A 236 0.38 -28.75 6.03
C ARG A 236 1.71 -28.09 5.66
N VAL A 237 2.54 -28.76 4.85
CA VAL A 237 3.73 -28.18 4.22
C VAL A 237 3.34 -27.71 2.82
N ILE A 238 3.08 -26.40 2.72
CA ILE A 238 2.62 -25.73 1.51
C ILE A 238 3.83 -25.14 0.78
N GLN A 239 3.95 -25.43 -0.49
CA GLN A 239 4.95 -24.85 -1.35
C GLN A 239 4.55 -23.44 -1.77
N ASN A 240 5.51 -22.52 -1.80
CA ASN A 240 5.36 -21.17 -2.34
C ASN A 240 6.48 -20.89 -3.33
N LEU A 241 6.21 -21.06 -4.61
CA LEU A 241 7.14 -20.73 -5.70
C LEU A 241 7.04 -19.26 -6.07
N ASP A 242 8.15 -18.72 -6.54
CA ASP A 242 8.14 -17.40 -7.15
C ASP A 242 7.24 -17.38 -8.41
N VAL A 243 6.51 -16.30 -8.60
CA VAL A 243 5.58 -16.08 -9.71
C VAL A 243 5.98 -14.83 -10.47
N ASP A 244 5.74 -14.80 -11.78
CA ASP A 244 6.06 -13.64 -12.62
C ASP A 244 5.13 -12.46 -12.32
N ILE A 245 3.87 -12.75 -12.03
CA ILE A 245 2.84 -11.77 -11.71
C ILE A 245 2.38 -12.02 -10.28
N LEU A 246 2.56 -11.03 -9.39
CA LEU A 246 2.25 -11.16 -7.98
C LEU A 246 0.81 -11.66 -7.72
N TYR A 247 -0.14 -11.23 -8.54
CA TYR A 247 -1.56 -11.62 -8.44
C TYR A 247 -1.86 -13.06 -8.91
N GLU A 248 -0.87 -13.79 -9.41
CA GLU A 248 -0.97 -15.24 -9.63
C GLU A 248 -0.88 -16.04 -8.33
N LEU A 249 -0.27 -15.47 -7.31
CA LEU A 249 0.02 -16.21 -6.08
C LEU A 249 -1.24 -16.80 -5.41
N PRO A 250 -2.40 -16.13 -5.32
CA PRO A 250 -3.62 -16.76 -4.81
C PRO A 250 -4.00 -18.03 -5.59
N LEU A 251 -3.85 -18.02 -6.92
CA LEU A 251 -4.14 -19.19 -7.76
C LEU A 251 -3.15 -20.34 -7.53
N ALA A 252 -1.87 -20.02 -7.34
CA ALA A 252 -0.86 -21.01 -6.98
C ALA A 252 -1.11 -21.61 -5.58
N MET A 253 -1.46 -20.77 -4.60
CA MET A 253 -1.80 -21.19 -3.24
C MET A 253 -3.10 -22.01 -3.20
N GLU A 254 -4.06 -21.75 -4.08
CA GLU A 254 -5.26 -22.58 -4.21
C GLU A 254 -4.92 -23.99 -4.71
N LYS A 255 -4.03 -24.10 -5.70
CA LYS A 255 -3.53 -25.42 -6.17
C LYS A 255 -2.83 -26.20 -5.06
N GLU A 256 -2.09 -25.53 -4.20
CA GLU A 256 -1.43 -26.11 -3.00
C GLU A 256 -2.43 -26.34 -1.84
N LYS A 257 -3.70 -25.96 -2.00
CA LYS A 257 -4.79 -26.14 -1.02
C LYS A 257 -4.58 -25.40 0.30
N LEU A 258 -3.89 -24.23 0.28
CA LEU A 258 -3.63 -23.45 1.50
C LEU A 258 -4.93 -23.14 2.27
N ALA A 259 -5.96 -22.63 1.58
CA ALA A 259 -7.22 -22.29 2.22
C ALA A 259 -7.96 -23.53 2.77
N ASN A 260 -7.92 -24.67 2.07
CA ASN A 260 -8.51 -25.92 2.55
C ASN A 260 -7.85 -26.39 3.86
N VAL A 261 -6.51 -26.34 3.91
CA VAL A 261 -5.75 -26.72 5.10
C VAL A 261 -6.00 -25.75 6.25
N ALA A 262 -6.10 -24.44 5.97
CA ALA A 262 -6.42 -23.43 6.99
C ALA A 262 -7.85 -23.64 7.55
N CYS A 263 -8.85 -23.85 6.69
CA CYS A 263 -10.22 -24.16 7.12
C CYS A 263 -10.29 -25.45 7.96
N GLU A 264 -9.55 -26.50 7.56
CA GLU A 264 -9.46 -27.74 8.35
C GLU A 264 -8.89 -27.49 9.75
N CYS A 265 -7.80 -26.72 9.85
CA CYS A 265 -7.17 -26.40 11.14
C CYS A 265 -8.09 -25.57 12.05
N LEU A 266 -8.92 -24.69 11.46
CA LEU A 266 -9.87 -23.83 12.16
C LEU A 266 -11.25 -24.47 12.39
N ASN A 267 -11.41 -25.73 11.98
CA ASN A 267 -12.70 -26.44 12.04
C ASN A 267 -13.83 -25.62 11.36
N MET A 268 -13.54 -25.11 10.15
CA MET A 268 -14.46 -24.34 9.31
C MET A 268 -14.87 -25.16 8.09
N GLU A 269 -16.05 -24.87 7.55
CA GLU A 269 -16.43 -25.37 6.22
C GLU A 269 -15.48 -24.76 5.16
N CYS A 270 -15.27 -25.45 4.05
CA CYS A 270 -14.44 -24.98 2.96
C CYS A 270 -15.18 -25.11 1.62
N PRO A 271 -16.13 -24.19 1.34
CA PRO A 271 -16.83 -24.17 0.05
C PRO A 271 -15.86 -23.92 -1.11
N GLN A 272 -16.30 -24.25 -2.34
CA GLN A 272 -15.50 -23.96 -3.54
C GLN A 272 -15.39 -22.45 -3.73
N PRO A 273 -14.20 -21.92 -4.05
CA PRO A 273 -14.02 -20.48 -4.26
C PRO A 273 -14.54 -20.05 -5.63
N ASP A 274 -15.14 -18.88 -5.72
CA ASP A 274 -15.31 -18.19 -6.99
C ASP A 274 -14.10 -17.29 -7.26
N LEU A 275 -13.26 -17.73 -8.19
CA LEU A 275 -12.06 -17.02 -8.64
C LEU A 275 -12.15 -16.63 -10.12
N SER A 276 -13.33 -16.68 -10.74
CA SER A 276 -13.52 -16.42 -12.17
C SER A 276 -12.97 -15.07 -12.60
N ASP A 277 -13.34 -13.99 -11.89
CA ASP A 277 -12.86 -12.63 -12.17
C ASP A 277 -11.35 -12.49 -11.97
N TRP A 278 -10.81 -13.17 -10.94
CA TRP A 278 -9.38 -13.13 -10.64
C TRP A 278 -8.56 -13.86 -11.71
N ILE A 279 -9.05 -15.00 -12.17
CA ILE A 279 -8.42 -15.76 -13.27
C ILE A 279 -8.44 -14.94 -14.56
N ALA A 280 -9.56 -14.31 -14.90
CA ALA A 280 -9.68 -13.47 -16.10
C ALA A 280 -8.73 -12.27 -16.05
N MET A 281 -8.59 -11.64 -14.88
CA MET A 281 -7.66 -10.53 -14.67
C MET A 281 -6.20 -10.98 -14.82
N VAL A 282 -5.80 -12.10 -14.23
CA VAL A 282 -4.43 -12.65 -14.36
C VAL A 282 -4.15 -13.04 -15.81
N ASP A 283 -5.12 -13.62 -16.51
CA ASP A 283 -4.97 -13.97 -17.94
C ASP A 283 -4.75 -12.71 -18.80
N ALA A 284 -5.55 -11.66 -18.59
CA ALA A 284 -5.36 -10.38 -19.27
C ALA A 284 -3.98 -9.76 -19.01
N TRP A 285 -3.45 -9.94 -17.81
CA TRP A 285 -2.11 -9.47 -17.45
C TRP A 285 -1.00 -10.24 -18.19
N LYS A 286 -1.18 -11.55 -18.36
CA LYS A 286 -0.21 -12.42 -19.07
C LYS A 286 -0.20 -12.21 -20.59
N HIS A 287 -1.30 -11.74 -21.16
CA HIS A 287 -1.49 -11.65 -22.61
C HIS A 287 -1.85 -10.22 -23.04
N PRO A 288 -0.99 -9.21 -22.74
CA PRO A 288 -1.25 -7.82 -23.16
C PRO A 288 -1.22 -7.71 -24.69
N LYS A 289 -2.14 -6.92 -25.24
CA LYS A 289 -2.23 -6.67 -26.69
C LYS A 289 -1.42 -5.45 -27.13
N HIS A 290 -1.15 -4.56 -26.18
CA HIS A 290 -0.48 -3.28 -26.41
C HIS A 290 0.63 -3.10 -25.39
N LYS A 291 1.55 -2.19 -25.69
CA LYS A 291 2.56 -1.71 -24.73
C LYS A 291 2.45 -0.20 -24.64
N VAL A 292 2.64 0.35 -23.47
CA VAL A 292 2.64 1.80 -23.22
C VAL A 292 3.80 2.14 -22.31
N LYS A 293 4.53 3.20 -22.64
CA LYS A 293 5.70 3.66 -21.89
C LYS A 293 5.37 4.94 -21.13
N VAL A 294 5.44 4.88 -19.81
CA VAL A 294 5.11 6.01 -18.92
C VAL A 294 6.33 6.43 -18.13
N ALA A 295 6.67 7.72 -18.16
CA ALA A 295 7.66 8.28 -17.26
C ALA A 295 7.05 8.57 -15.89
N LEU A 296 7.61 7.95 -14.83
CA LEU A 296 7.36 8.31 -13.45
C LEU A 296 8.47 9.24 -12.97
N VAL A 297 8.14 10.53 -12.81
CA VAL A 297 9.09 11.57 -12.44
C VAL A 297 8.98 11.86 -10.97
N GLY A 298 9.94 11.38 -10.18
CA GLY A 298 9.89 11.46 -8.73
C GLY A 298 11.23 11.74 -8.09
N LYS A 299 11.21 11.98 -6.79
CA LYS A 299 12.40 12.21 -5.96
C LYS A 299 12.86 10.98 -5.17
N TYR A 300 12.06 9.92 -5.12
CA TYR A 300 12.36 8.69 -4.36
C TYR A 300 12.59 7.47 -5.28
N VAL A 301 12.99 7.72 -6.52
CA VAL A 301 13.14 6.69 -7.57
C VAL A 301 14.26 5.67 -7.30
N SER A 302 15.16 5.95 -6.34
CA SER A 302 16.20 5.02 -5.92
C SER A 302 15.65 3.81 -5.13
N LEU A 303 14.45 3.91 -4.54
CA LEU A 303 13.73 2.81 -3.91
C LEU A 303 12.33 2.73 -4.54
N HIS A 304 12.09 1.72 -5.36
CA HIS A 304 10.82 1.57 -6.09
C HIS A 304 9.62 1.40 -5.16
N ASP A 305 9.81 0.79 -3.98
CA ASP A 305 8.76 0.62 -2.97
C ASP A 305 8.22 1.94 -2.41
N ALA A 306 8.95 3.04 -2.58
CA ALA A 306 8.45 4.38 -2.20
C ALA A 306 7.24 4.85 -3.05
N TYR A 307 7.03 4.24 -4.22
CA TYR A 307 5.93 4.53 -5.14
C TYR A 307 5.11 3.29 -5.50
N ILE A 308 5.10 2.26 -4.62
CA ILE A 308 4.51 0.96 -4.95
C ILE A 308 3.03 1.06 -5.33
N SER A 309 2.22 1.87 -4.64
CA SER A 309 0.80 2.04 -4.99
C SER A 309 0.61 2.75 -6.33
N VAL A 310 1.48 3.70 -6.68
CA VAL A 310 1.45 4.36 -8.00
C VAL A 310 1.77 3.35 -9.11
N VAL A 311 2.82 2.55 -8.91
CA VAL A 311 3.23 1.49 -9.85
C VAL A 311 2.12 0.47 -10.02
N GLU A 312 1.53 -0.01 -8.93
CA GLU A 312 0.43 -0.97 -8.98
C GLU A 312 -0.81 -0.37 -9.67
N ALA A 313 -1.17 0.89 -9.37
CA ALA A 313 -2.29 1.57 -10.00
C ALA A 313 -2.06 1.76 -11.52
N LEU A 314 -0.84 2.07 -11.96
CA LEU A 314 -0.47 2.10 -13.39
C LEU A 314 -0.65 0.72 -14.04
N LYS A 315 -0.16 -0.34 -13.40
CA LYS A 315 -0.32 -1.72 -13.89
C LYS A 315 -1.80 -2.12 -13.98
N HIS A 316 -2.59 -1.83 -12.94
CA HIS A 316 -4.04 -2.09 -12.95
C HIS A 316 -4.73 -1.36 -14.11
N GLY A 317 -4.39 -0.08 -14.33
CA GLY A 317 -4.91 0.72 -15.44
C GLY A 317 -4.50 0.17 -16.81
N ALA A 318 -3.27 -0.33 -16.93
CA ALA A 318 -2.77 -0.93 -18.17
C ALA A 318 -3.52 -2.23 -18.50
N VAL A 319 -3.64 -3.15 -17.55
CA VAL A 319 -4.37 -4.41 -17.70
C VAL A 319 -5.83 -4.17 -18.13
N ALA A 320 -6.50 -3.18 -17.51
CA ALA A 320 -7.86 -2.80 -17.89
C ALA A 320 -7.98 -2.22 -19.32
N ASN A 321 -6.86 -1.82 -19.93
CA ASN A 321 -6.75 -1.40 -21.33
C ASN A 321 -6.10 -2.48 -22.23
N ASN A 322 -5.97 -3.71 -21.76
CA ASN A 322 -5.29 -4.82 -22.44
C ASN A 322 -3.84 -4.47 -22.83
N ALA A 323 -3.13 -3.74 -21.97
CA ALA A 323 -1.77 -3.27 -22.21
C ALA A 323 -0.81 -3.71 -21.10
N GLU A 324 0.47 -3.78 -21.45
CA GLU A 324 1.60 -3.80 -20.52
C GLU A 324 2.14 -2.38 -20.37
N VAL A 325 2.40 -1.92 -19.15
CA VAL A 325 3.05 -0.63 -18.90
C VAL A 325 4.54 -0.82 -18.63
N GLU A 326 5.37 -0.15 -19.43
CA GLU A 326 6.80 0.05 -19.16
C GLU A 326 6.96 1.35 -18.38
N ILE A 327 7.51 1.27 -17.16
CA ILE A 327 7.74 2.44 -16.31
C ILE A 327 9.17 2.91 -16.49
N LYS A 328 9.34 4.10 -17.06
CA LYS A 328 10.62 4.82 -17.12
C LYS A 328 10.78 5.64 -15.86
N TRP A 329 11.65 5.19 -14.97
CA TRP A 329 11.98 5.89 -13.73
C TRP A 329 12.85 7.11 -14.04
N VAL A 330 12.40 8.29 -13.65
CA VAL A 330 13.10 9.55 -13.88
C VAL A 330 13.34 10.25 -12.55
N ASP A 331 14.61 10.38 -12.18
CA ASP A 331 15.00 11.23 -11.06
C ASP A 331 14.82 12.70 -11.43
N SER A 332 13.92 13.37 -10.73
CA SER A 332 13.61 14.76 -11.00
C SER A 332 14.78 15.72 -10.79
N GLU A 333 15.78 15.35 -9.97
CA GLU A 333 16.99 16.17 -9.77
C GLU A 333 17.88 16.24 -11.02
N LEU A 334 17.75 15.26 -11.92
CA LEU A 334 18.54 15.19 -13.15
C LEU A 334 17.89 15.93 -14.32
N VAL A 335 16.61 16.32 -14.20
CA VAL A 335 15.86 16.96 -15.29
C VAL A 335 16.06 18.48 -15.27
N SER A 336 16.36 19.03 -16.42
CA SER A 336 16.54 20.48 -16.65
C SER A 336 16.07 20.88 -18.05
N ASP A 337 15.92 22.17 -18.32
CA ASP A 337 15.57 22.69 -19.63
C ASP A 337 16.51 22.27 -20.77
N TYR A 338 17.76 21.97 -20.44
CA TYR A 338 18.76 21.56 -21.42
C TYR A 338 18.67 20.10 -21.86
N ASN A 339 18.07 19.23 -21.05
CA ASN A 339 18.05 17.80 -21.28
C ASN A 339 16.67 17.16 -21.23
N VAL A 340 15.62 17.92 -20.97
CA VAL A 340 14.24 17.43 -20.78
C VAL A 340 13.76 16.56 -21.94
N ASP A 341 14.08 16.93 -23.16
CA ASP A 341 13.72 16.18 -24.37
C ASP A 341 14.31 14.76 -24.39
N SER A 342 15.54 14.60 -23.88
CA SER A 342 16.19 13.28 -23.81
C SER A 342 15.50 12.33 -22.83
N PHE A 343 14.77 12.84 -21.85
CA PHE A 343 14.00 12.04 -20.91
C PHE A 343 12.61 11.66 -21.44
N PHE A 344 11.98 12.52 -22.27
CA PHE A 344 10.56 12.36 -22.54
C PHE A 344 10.18 12.20 -24.01
N SER A 345 11.13 12.29 -24.95
CA SER A 345 10.85 12.12 -26.40
C SER A 345 10.33 10.73 -26.80
N ASP A 346 10.53 9.72 -25.93
CA ASP A 346 10.19 8.32 -26.18
C ASP A 346 9.08 7.77 -25.26
N VAL A 347 8.34 8.65 -24.57
CA VAL A 347 7.29 8.22 -23.63
C VAL A 347 5.90 8.63 -24.14
N ASP A 348 4.92 7.82 -23.75
CA ASP A 348 3.52 7.98 -24.13
C ASP A 348 2.70 8.76 -23.09
N GLY A 349 3.24 8.86 -21.87
CA GLY A 349 2.60 9.56 -20.75
C GLY A 349 3.61 9.95 -19.67
N ILE A 350 3.29 10.98 -18.89
CA ILE A 350 4.11 11.45 -17.77
C ILE A 350 3.25 11.50 -16.51
N ILE A 351 3.75 10.89 -15.42
CA ILE A 351 3.13 10.97 -14.10
C ILE A 351 4.10 11.61 -13.10
N VAL A 352 3.61 12.59 -12.32
CA VAL A 352 4.36 13.19 -11.20
C VAL A 352 3.62 12.84 -9.91
N PRO A 353 4.19 11.96 -9.07
CA PRO A 353 3.59 11.51 -7.84
C PRO A 353 3.69 12.52 -6.70
N GLY A 354 3.14 12.17 -5.54
CA GLY A 354 3.30 12.88 -4.30
C GLY A 354 4.74 12.87 -3.76
N GLY A 355 5.04 13.78 -2.84
CA GLY A 355 6.33 13.89 -2.17
C GLY A 355 6.38 15.09 -1.23
N PHE A 356 7.41 15.16 -0.38
CA PHE A 356 7.65 16.26 0.56
C PHE A 356 9.05 16.85 0.37
N GLY A 357 9.21 18.13 0.80
CA GLY A 357 10.49 18.84 0.71
C GLY A 357 10.82 19.36 -0.70
N ASP A 358 11.86 20.17 -0.79
CA ASP A 358 12.22 21.00 -1.93
C ASP A 358 13.09 20.31 -3.01
N ARG A 359 13.62 19.13 -2.69
CA ARG A 359 14.49 18.37 -3.58
C ARG A 359 13.79 18.02 -4.91
N GLY A 360 14.43 18.30 -6.06
CA GLY A 360 13.96 17.92 -7.39
C GLY A 360 12.71 18.65 -7.91
N ILE A 361 12.23 19.70 -7.24
CA ILE A 361 11.00 20.42 -7.59
C ILE A 361 11.11 21.08 -8.98
N GLU A 362 12.23 21.74 -9.30
CA GLU A 362 12.39 22.42 -10.60
C GLU A 362 12.40 21.44 -11.77
N GLY A 363 13.00 20.24 -11.57
CA GLY A 363 12.94 19.19 -12.59
C GLY A 363 11.53 18.62 -12.80
N MET A 364 10.71 18.51 -11.72
CA MET A 364 9.29 18.16 -11.85
C MET A 364 8.53 19.24 -12.63
N ILE A 365 8.72 20.53 -12.30
CA ILE A 365 8.10 21.66 -13.01
C ILE A 365 8.50 21.67 -14.50
N CYS A 366 9.77 21.41 -14.81
CA CYS A 366 10.26 21.28 -16.18
C CYS A 366 9.57 20.12 -16.93
N SER A 367 9.39 18.97 -16.27
CA SER A 367 8.70 17.81 -16.82
C SER A 367 7.21 18.08 -17.09
N ILE A 368 6.53 18.80 -16.18
CA ILE A 368 5.13 19.23 -16.32
C ILE A 368 4.97 20.17 -17.50
N ARG A 369 5.87 21.17 -17.64
CA ARG A 369 5.89 22.08 -18.78
C ARG A 369 6.06 21.30 -20.09
N TYR A 370 7.00 20.37 -20.14
CA TYR A 370 7.22 19.54 -21.32
C TYR A 370 5.95 18.77 -21.71
N ALA A 371 5.29 18.12 -20.74
CA ALA A 371 4.02 17.41 -20.97
C ALA A 371 2.95 18.35 -21.55
N ARG A 372 2.77 19.53 -20.98
CA ARG A 372 1.78 20.51 -21.42
C ARG A 372 2.05 21.01 -22.84
N GLU A 373 3.29 21.39 -23.14
CA GLU A 373 3.68 21.97 -24.44
C GLU A 373 3.69 20.94 -25.56
N HIS A 374 4.13 19.70 -25.28
CA HIS A 374 4.20 18.62 -26.29
C HIS A 374 2.92 17.77 -26.35
N LYS A 375 1.87 18.13 -25.61
CA LYS A 375 0.59 17.42 -25.60
C LYS A 375 0.67 15.96 -25.16
N ILE A 376 1.67 15.60 -24.32
CA ILE A 376 1.83 14.28 -23.75
C ILE A 376 0.84 14.12 -22.59
N PRO A 377 0.03 13.06 -22.53
CA PRO A 377 -0.85 12.77 -21.40
C PRO A 377 -0.13 12.90 -20.06
N TYR A 378 -0.75 13.63 -19.13
CA TYR A 378 -0.16 13.97 -17.84
C TYR A 378 -1.09 13.68 -16.68
N LEU A 379 -0.57 13.03 -15.62
CA LEU A 379 -1.25 12.84 -14.33
C LEU A 379 -0.39 13.37 -13.18
N GLY A 380 -0.89 14.37 -12.47
CA GLY A 380 -0.25 14.92 -11.26
C GLY A 380 -0.97 14.49 -10.00
N LEU A 381 -0.26 13.86 -9.04
CA LEU A 381 -0.82 13.38 -7.78
C LEU A 381 -0.27 14.22 -6.62
N CYS A 382 -1.13 14.78 -5.78
CA CYS A 382 -0.80 15.56 -4.60
C CYS A 382 0.22 16.68 -4.93
N LEU A 383 1.51 16.50 -4.64
CA LEU A 383 2.58 17.43 -5.05
C LEU A 383 2.56 17.67 -6.56
N GLY A 384 2.33 16.64 -7.38
CA GLY A 384 2.26 16.78 -8.83
C GLY A 384 1.16 17.73 -9.28
N MET A 385 -0.01 17.76 -8.64
CA MET A 385 -1.05 18.77 -8.88
C MET A 385 -0.58 20.17 -8.45
N GLN A 386 0.00 20.31 -7.27
CA GLN A 386 0.48 21.59 -6.76
C GLN A 386 1.52 22.21 -7.69
N LEU A 387 2.47 21.38 -8.16
CA LEU A 387 3.50 21.84 -9.12
C LEU A 387 2.92 22.12 -10.51
N THR A 388 1.83 21.48 -10.91
CA THR A 388 1.08 21.87 -12.12
C THR A 388 0.61 23.33 -12.05
N ILE A 389 0.08 23.74 -10.89
CA ILE A 389 -0.38 25.12 -10.69
C ILE A 389 0.80 26.09 -10.67
N VAL A 390 1.90 25.72 -10.02
CA VAL A 390 3.14 26.52 -10.04
C VAL A 390 3.67 26.68 -11.47
N GLU A 391 3.75 25.59 -12.23
CA GLU A 391 4.16 25.61 -13.64
C GLU A 391 3.28 26.54 -14.48
N PHE A 392 1.97 26.38 -14.36
CA PHE A 392 1.00 27.18 -15.10
C PHE A 392 1.09 28.67 -14.73
N ALA A 393 1.22 28.98 -13.45
CA ALA A 393 1.40 30.35 -12.98
C ALA A 393 2.69 30.98 -13.53
N ARG A 394 3.80 30.25 -13.56
CA ARG A 394 5.08 30.75 -14.07
C ARG A 394 5.07 30.94 -15.58
N ASN A 395 4.60 29.96 -16.34
CA ASN A 395 4.81 29.88 -17.78
C ASN A 395 3.59 30.30 -18.62
N VAL A 396 2.38 30.31 -18.05
CA VAL A 396 1.17 30.77 -18.74
C VAL A 396 0.75 32.17 -18.24
N LEU A 397 0.73 32.39 -16.90
CA LEU A 397 0.36 33.69 -16.33
C LEU A 397 1.54 34.69 -16.28
N GLY A 398 2.79 34.22 -16.47
CA GLY A 398 3.97 35.05 -16.40
C GLY A 398 4.42 35.45 -14.98
N LEU A 399 3.88 34.81 -13.94
CA LEU A 399 4.26 35.06 -12.55
C LEU A 399 5.54 34.28 -12.20
N LYS A 400 6.70 34.79 -12.65
CA LYS A 400 7.99 34.09 -12.65
C LYS A 400 8.45 33.56 -11.29
N ASP A 401 8.03 34.20 -10.18
CA ASP A 401 8.36 33.84 -8.81
C ASP A 401 7.24 33.02 -8.13
N ALA A 402 6.20 32.59 -8.88
CA ALA A 402 5.13 31.76 -8.33
C ALA A 402 5.70 30.46 -7.75
N HIS A 403 5.29 30.13 -6.52
CA HIS A 403 5.79 28.96 -5.81
C HIS A 403 4.78 28.44 -4.77
N SER A 404 5.13 27.31 -4.15
CA SER A 404 4.51 26.87 -2.90
C SER A 404 5.22 27.50 -1.70
N HIS A 405 4.47 27.93 -0.69
CA HIS A 405 5.02 28.34 0.60
C HIS A 405 5.79 27.21 1.31
N GLU A 406 5.58 25.94 0.95
CA GLU A 406 6.38 24.82 1.46
C GLU A 406 7.87 24.96 1.09
N PHE A 407 8.15 25.48 -0.09
CA PHE A 407 9.53 25.53 -0.65
C PHE A 407 10.11 26.94 -0.69
N SER A 408 9.27 27.96 -0.61
CA SER A 408 9.68 29.37 -0.64
C SER A 408 8.73 30.24 0.18
N GLU A 409 9.06 30.44 1.46
CA GLU A 409 8.28 31.29 2.36
C GLU A 409 8.26 32.77 1.93
N THR A 410 9.24 33.20 1.09
CA THR A 410 9.41 34.59 0.66
C THR A 410 8.83 34.89 -0.72
N THR A 411 8.21 33.93 -1.37
CA THR A 411 7.61 34.16 -2.69
C THR A 411 6.52 35.24 -2.63
N LYS A 412 6.49 36.11 -3.62
CA LYS A 412 5.44 37.14 -3.76
C LYS A 412 4.15 36.57 -4.35
N ASN A 413 4.24 35.42 -4.99
CA ASN A 413 3.12 34.74 -5.62
C ASN A 413 2.96 33.32 -5.06
N PRO A 414 2.48 33.18 -3.79
CA PRO A 414 2.25 31.86 -3.17
C PRO A 414 0.97 31.23 -3.73
N VAL A 415 1.06 30.62 -4.90
CA VAL A 415 -0.09 29.96 -5.56
C VAL A 415 -0.50 28.67 -4.83
N ILE A 416 0.39 28.13 -3.99
CA ILE A 416 0.14 27.06 -3.05
C ILE A 416 0.54 27.56 -1.67
N HIS A 417 -0.35 27.42 -0.68
CA HIS A 417 -0.15 27.88 0.68
C HIS A 417 -0.51 26.80 1.71
N ILE A 418 -0.13 27.03 2.97
CA ILE A 418 -0.50 26.14 4.07
C ILE A 418 -2.00 26.23 4.33
N MET A 419 -2.64 25.11 4.67
CA MET A 419 -4.04 25.10 5.08
C MET A 419 -4.21 25.90 6.39
N PRO A 420 -5.22 26.78 6.52
CA PRO A 420 -5.39 27.64 7.69
C PRO A 420 -5.48 26.89 9.02
N ASP A 421 -6.09 25.70 9.02
CA ASP A 421 -6.20 24.82 10.19
C ASP A 421 -4.90 24.06 10.54
N LYS A 422 -3.86 24.21 9.73
CA LYS A 422 -2.53 23.60 9.93
C LYS A 422 -1.45 24.64 10.27
N GLU A 423 -1.77 25.92 10.29
CA GLU A 423 -0.84 26.98 10.69
C GLU A 423 -0.41 26.83 12.16
N GLY A 424 0.89 27.02 12.42
CA GLY A 424 1.45 26.98 13.78
C GLY A 424 1.61 25.60 14.39
N ILE A 425 1.30 24.52 13.65
CA ILE A 425 1.54 23.14 14.11
C ILE A 425 3.00 22.79 13.90
N THR A 426 3.70 22.49 15.01
CA THR A 426 5.12 22.12 15.02
C THR A 426 5.38 20.62 14.86
N ASP A 427 4.43 19.80 15.31
CA ASP A 427 4.53 18.35 15.18
C ASP A 427 4.38 17.90 13.73
N LEU A 428 5.24 16.99 13.28
CA LEU A 428 5.21 16.48 11.90
C LEU A 428 4.26 15.28 11.74
N GLY A 429 4.20 14.39 12.73
CA GLY A 429 3.38 13.17 12.64
C GLY A 429 1.90 13.42 12.92
N GLY A 430 1.02 12.81 12.12
CA GLY A 430 -0.44 12.85 12.33
C GLY A 430 -1.10 14.22 12.15
N THR A 431 -0.42 15.21 11.58
CA THR A 431 -0.90 16.61 11.50
C THR A 431 -1.37 17.02 10.11
N LEU A 432 -1.22 16.16 9.13
CA LEU A 432 -1.67 16.37 7.75
C LEU A 432 -3.21 16.28 7.65
N ARG A 433 -3.76 16.65 6.50
CA ARG A 433 -5.11 16.25 6.11
C ARG A 433 -5.02 14.80 5.63
N LEU A 434 -5.49 13.88 6.48
CA LEU A 434 -5.31 12.43 6.33
C LEU A 434 -6.65 11.72 6.18
N GLY A 435 -6.72 10.77 5.27
CA GLY A 435 -7.87 9.89 5.09
C GLY A 435 -8.76 10.27 3.92
N SER A 436 -9.95 9.68 3.87
CA SER A 436 -10.91 9.85 2.78
C SER A 436 -11.74 11.12 2.99
N TYR A 437 -11.80 11.95 1.95
CA TYR A 437 -12.62 13.17 1.93
C TYR A 437 -13.46 13.22 0.66
N PRO A 438 -14.68 13.77 0.76
CA PRO A 438 -15.53 13.95 -0.39
C PRO A 438 -15.03 15.08 -1.29
N CYS A 439 -15.16 14.87 -2.61
CA CYS A 439 -14.89 15.86 -3.64
C CYS A 439 -16.09 15.95 -4.58
N ILE A 440 -16.51 17.18 -4.90
CA ILE A 440 -17.59 17.49 -5.84
C ILE A 440 -16.94 17.83 -7.19
N LEU A 441 -17.24 17.06 -8.21
CA LEU A 441 -16.71 17.22 -9.56
C LEU A 441 -17.59 18.14 -10.41
N ASP A 442 -16.95 18.94 -11.25
CA ASP A 442 -17.64 19.68 -12.31
C ASP A 442 -18.12 18.71 -13.42
N GLU A 443 -19.39 18.80 -13.77
CA GLU A 443 -20.05 17.88 -14.72
C GLU A 443 -19.47 17.97 -16.16
N HIS A 444 -18.78 19.05 -16.50
CA HIS A 444 -18.13 19.26 -17.79
C HIS A 444 -16.70 18.71 -17.84
N SER A 445 -16.14 18.31 -16.68
CA SER A 445 -14.76 17.84 -16.57
C SER A 445 -14.54 16.46 -17.20
N LYS A 446 -13.25 16.15 -17.50
CA LYS A 446 -12.84 14.80 -17.87
C LYS A 446 -12.94 13.87 -16.63
N ALA A 447 -12.59 14.37 -15.45
CA ALA A 447 -12.69 13.62 -14.20
C ALA A 447 -14.12 13.12 -13.98
N TYR A 448 -15.14 13.99 -14.09
CA TYR A 448 -16.53 13.58 -13.96
C TYR A 448 -16.91 12.43 -14.92
N LYS A 449 -16.47 12.52 -16.19
CA LYS A 449 -16.73 11.47 -17.19
C LYS A 449 -16.05 10.15 -16.83
N LEU A 450 -14.87 10.19 -16.22
CA LEU A 450 -14.11 9.00 -15.83
C LEU A 450 -14.73 8.32 -14.59
N TYR A 451 -15.12 9.10 -13.58
CA TYR A 451 -15.73 8.56 -12.36
C TYR A 451 -17.19 8.18 -12.52
N GLY A 452 -17.91 8.85 -13.41
CA GLY A 452 -19.36 8.64 -13.62
C GLY A 452 -20.22 9.08 -12.43
N SER A 453 -19.70 9.89 -11.53
CA SER A 453 -20.39 10.41 -10.34
C SER A 453 -19.98 11.85 -10.07
N LYS A 454 -20.93 12.67 -9.59
CA LYS A 454 -20.68 14.06 -9.20
C LYS A 454 -19.94 14.17 -7.88
N GLN A 455 -20.22 13.29 -6.94
CA GLN A 455 -19.53 13.22 -5.66
C GLN A 455 -18.71 11.95 -5.62
N ILE A 456 -17.43 12.12 -5.29
CA ILE A 456 -16.45 11.05 -5.11
C ILE A 456 -15.79 11.18 -3.74
N GLU A 457 -15.12 10.16 -3.30
CA GLU A 457 -14.31 10.16 -2.09
C GLU A 457 -12.91 9.67 -2.41
N GLU A 458 -11.89 10.45 -2.03
CA GLU A 458 -10.50 10.11 -2.25
C GLU A 458 -9.67 10.27 -0.98
N ARG A 459 -8.55 9.53 -0.88
CA ARG A 459 -7.62 9.61 0.26
C ARG A 459 -6.64 10.74 0.07
N HIS A 460 -6.35 11.45 1.15
CA HIS A 460 -5.46 12.62 1.20
C HIS A 460 -4.32 12.41 2.19
N ARG A 461 -3.19 13.06 1.88
CA ARG A 461 -2.00 13.13 2.73
C ARG A 461 -1.23 14.42 2.44
N HIS A 462 -1.75 15.57 2.87
CA HIS A 462 -1.13 16.88 2.60
C HIS A 462 -1.47 17.92 3.65
N ARG A 463 -0.69 19.02 3.72
CA ARG A 463 -0.98 20.20 4.54
C ARG A 463 -1.01 21.50 3.75
N TYR A 464 -0.62 21.46 2.48
CA TYR A 464 -0.66 22.60 1.56
C TYR A 464 -1.79 22.43 0.57
N GLU A 465 -2.37 23.55 0.14
CA GLU A 465 -3.51 23.60 -0.79
C GLU A 465 -3.38 24.78 -1.77
N VAL A 466 -4.22 24.80 -2.79
CA VAL A 466 -4.29 25.90 -3.76
C VAL A 466 -4.73 27.17 -3.04
N ASN A 467 -4.00 28.27 -3.25
CA ASN A 467 -4.38 29.57 -2.74
C ASN A 467 -5.58 30.13 -3.52
N ASN A 468 -6.67 30.39 -2.80
CA ASN A 468 -7.94 30.82 -3.37
C ASN A 468 -7.85 32.16 -4.10
N ASP A 469 -6.89 33.04 -3.77
CA ASP A 469 -6.70 34.33 -4.41
C ASP A 469 -6.30 34.20 -5.89
N TYR A 470 -5.81 33.03 -6.31
CA TYR A 470 -5.39 32.78 -7.68
C TYR A 470 -6.43 32.02 -8.54
N ARG A 471 -7.58 31.60 -7.98
CA ARG A 471 -8.55 30.77 -8.70
C ARG A 471 -9.06 31.44 -9.97
N GLU A 472 -9.48 32.69 -9.86
CA GLU A 472 -10.06 33.44 -10.98
C GLU A 472 -9.07 33.57 -12.13
N VAL A 473 -7.85 34.05 -11.86
CA VAL A 473 -6.82 34.22 -12.90
C VAL A 473 -6.40 32.90 -13.54
N LEU A 474 -6.38 31.79 -12.79
CA LEU A 474 -6.09 30.46 -13.34
C LEU A 474 -7.18 30.03 -14.34
N GLN A 475 -8.46 30.22 -13.98
CA GLN A 475 -9.60 29.84 -14.83
C GLN A 475 -9.71 30.72 -16.08
N GLU A 476 -9.54 32.03 -15.95
CA GLU A 476 -9.55 32.96 -17.09
C GLU A 476 -8.46 32.65 -18.14
N ASN A 477 -7.35 32.03 -17.72
CA ASN A 477 -6.25 31.67 -18.60
C ASN A 477 -6.27 30.19 -19.06
N GLY A 478 -7.37 29.47 -18.80
CA GLY A 478 -7.62 28.15 -19.39
C GLY A 478 -7.32 26.95 -18.51
N MET A 479 -7.06 27.13 -17.22
CA MET A 479 -7.07 26.04 -16.25
C MET A 479 -8.48 25.83 -15.72
N MET A 480 -9.01 24.64 -15.80
CA MET A 480 -10.28 24.25 -15.21
C MET A 480 -10.05 23.73 -13.79
N LEU A 481 -10.69 24.32 -12.80
CA LEU A 481 -10.77 23.77 -11.44
C LEU A 481 -11.92 22.77 -11.43
N SER A 482 -11.60 21.50 -11.60
CA SER A 482 -12.57 20.44 -11.94
C SER A 482 -13.13 19.67 -10.73
N GLY A 483 -12.57 19.89 -9.53
CA GLY A 483 -13.06 19.28 -8.30
C GLY A 483 -12.84 20.16 -7.08
N PHE A 484 -13.83 20.13 -6.15
CA PHE A 484 -13.81 20.94 -4.94
C PHE A 484 -14.24 20.14 -3.72
N SER A 485 -13.80 20.56 -2.52
CA SER A 485 -14.43 20.14 -1.28
C SER A 485 -15.91 20.54 -1.26
N PRO A 486 -16.79 19.86 -0.48
CA PRO A 486 -18.23 20.15 -0.48
C PRO A 486 -18.60 21.60 -0.13
N ASP A 487 -17.77 22.27 0.67
CA ASP A 487 -17.90 23.69 1.02
C ASP A 487 -17.33 24.64 -0.06
N GLY A 488 -16.77 24.09 -1.13
CA GLY A 488 -16.14 24.81 -2.23
C GLY A 488 -14.80 25.50 -1.89
N ARG A 489 -14.29 25.32 -0.68
CA ARG A 489 -13.10 26.02 -0.19
C ARG A 489 -11.78 25.46 -0.76
N ILE A 490 -11.66 24.14 -0.83
CA ILE A 490 -10.43 23.46 -1.29
C ILE A 490 -10.59 23.04 -2.74
N VAL A 491 -9.59 23.35 -3.57
CA VAL A 491 -9.47 22.82 -4.94
C VAL A 491 -8.85 21.43 -4.85
N GLU A 492 -9.61 20.43 -5.28
CA GLU A 492 -9.22 19.02 -5.21
C GLU A 492 -8.68 18.48 -6.53
N MET A 493 -9.13 19.05 -7.67
CA MET A 493 -8.70 18.64 -9.01
C MET A 493 -8.60 19.82 -9.95
N VAL A 494 -7.63 19.73 -10.87
CA VAL A 494 -7.42 20.69 -11.96
C VAL A 494 -7.25 19.96 -13.28
N GLU A 495 -7.68 20.62 -14.37
CA GLU A 495 -7.54 20.12 -15.73
C GLU A 495 -7.12 21.24 -16.69
N ILE A 496 -6.49 20.87 -17.81
CA ILE A 496 -6.29 21.77 -18.94
C ILE A 496 -7.19 21.26 -20.08
N PRO A 497 -8.40 21.85 -20.31
CA PRO A 497 -9.36 21.35 -21.29
C PRO A 497 -8.84 21.33 -22.72
N SER A 498 -7.97 22.28 -23.10
CA SER A 498 -7.34 22.38 -24.42
C SER A 498 -6.26 21.32 -24.66
N HIS A 499 -5.85 20.58 -23.65
CA HIS A 499 -4.91 19.47 -23.74
C HIS A 499 -5.66 18.15 -23.95
N PRO A 500 -5.13 17.19 -24.75
CA PRO A 500 -5.75 15.88 -24.97
C PRO A 500 -6.11 15.17 -23.65
N TRP A 501 -5.16 15.10 -22.72
CA TRP A 501 -5.38 14.55 -21.37
C TRP A 501 -4.39 15.15 -20.36
N PHE A 502 -4.87 16.01 -19.47
CA PHE A 502 -4.02 16.66 -18.46
C PHE A 502 -4.84 16.89 -17.19
N ILE A 503 -4.57 16.10 -16.16
CA ILE A 503 -5.31 16.11 -14.90
C ILE A 503 -4.33 16.14 -13.72
N GLY A 504 -4.60 17.01 -12.76
CA GLY A 504 -3.98 17.01 -11.43
C GLY A 504 -5.02 16.77 -10.35
N THR A 505 -4.69 15.96 -9.35
CA THR A 505 -5.51 15.73 -8.16
C THR A 505 -4.70 15.95 -6.88
N GLN A 506 -5.31 16.62 -5.89
CA GLN A 506 -4.70 16.80 -4.57
C GLN A 506 -4.68 15.49 -3.77
N ALA A 507 -5.53 14.57 -4.13
CA ALA A 507 -5.67 13.26 -3.52
C ALA A 507 -4.59 12.27 -3.97
N HIS A 508 -4.63 11.09 -3.33
CA HIS A 508 -3.83 9.90 -3.61
C HIS A 508 -4.72 8.76 -4.12
N PRO A 509 -5.22 8.83 -5.36
CA PRO A 509 -6.12 7.81 -5.92
C PRO A 509 -5.45 6.43 -6.08
N GLU A 510 -4.11 6.39 -6.11
CA GLU A 510 -3.33 5.15 -6.15
C GLU A 510 -3.67 4.20 -5.00
N PHE A 511 -3.98 4.71 -3.81
CA PHE A 511 -4.33 3.89 -2.65
C PHE A 511 -5.66 3.13 -2.81
N LYS A 512 -6.54 3.61 -3.69
CA LYS A 512 -7.86 3.01 -3.92
C LYS A 512 -7.92 2.11 -5.15
N SER A 513 -6.83 2.00 -5.92
CA SER A 513 -6.77 1.11 -7.09
C SER A 513 -6.68 -0.37 -6.69
N ARG A 514 -7.41 -1.22 -7.39
CA ARG A 514 -7.44 -2.68 -7.20
C ARG A 514 -7.15 -3.38 -8.54
N PRO A 515 -6.56 -4.57 -8.54
CA PRO A 515 -6.21 -5.26 -9.78
C PRO A 515 -7.43 -5.59 -10.66
N ASN A 516 -8.56 -5.96 -10.05
CA ASN A 516 -9.82 -6.24 -10.73
C ASN A 516 -10.79 -5.03 -10.77
N LYS A 517 -10.42 -3.92 -10.10
CA LYS A 517 -11.18 -2.66 -10.08
C LYS A 517 -10.23 -1.47 -10.16
N PRO A 518 -9.59 -1.25 -11.31
CA PRO A 518 -8.60 -0.20 -11.49
C PRO A 518 -9.22 1.18 -11.27
N HIS A 519 -8.46 2.08 -10.65
CA HIS A 519 -8.92 3.44 -10.39
C HIS A 519 -9.18 4.20 -11.68
N PRO A 520 -10.32 4.96 -11.81
CA PRO A 520 -10.72 5.62 -13.04
C PRO A 520 -9.67 6.56 -13.65
N LEU A 521 -8.97 7.33 -12.82
CA LEU A 521 -7.93 8.25 -13.30
C LEU A 521 -6.76 7.50 -13.94
N PHE A 522 -6.29 6.41 -13.33
CA PHE A 522 -5.19 5.61 -13.88
C PHE A 522 -5.62 4.88 -15.16
N LYS A 523 -6.83 4.30 -15.17
CA LYS A 523 -7.39 3.69 -16.39
C LYS A 523 -7.51 4.69 -17.53
N GLY A 524 -8.03 5.89 -17.26
CA GLY A 524 -8.18 6.97 -18.25
C GLY A 524 -6.84 7.52 -18.73
N PHE A 525 -5.86 7.69 -17.83
CA PHE A 525 -4.51 8.12 -18.16
C PHE A 525 -3.82 7.14 -19.11
N LEU A 526 -3.87 5.84 -18.82
CA LEU A 526 -3.28 4.80 -19.68
C LEU A 526 -3.99 4.69 -21.04
N ALA A 527 -5.32 4.85 -21.08
CA ALA A 527 -6.07 4.89 -22.33
C ALA A 527 -5.64 6.09 -23.21
N ALA A 528 -5.44 7.26 -22.60
CA ALA A 528 -4.95 8.45 -23.30
C ALA A 528 -3.50 8.28 -23.77
N SER A 529 -2.64 7.67 -22.96
CA SER A 529 -1.24 7.38 -23.30
C SER A 529 -1.14 6.42 -24.49
N LEU A 530 -1.97 5.37 -24.52
CA LEU A 530 -2.07 4.47 -25.68
C LEU A 530 -2.55 5.19 -26.94
N ALA A 531 -3.50 6.13 -26.81
CA ALA A 531 -3.99 6.92 -27.94
C ALA A 531 -2.97 7.97 -28.44
N HIS A 532 -2.00 8.34 -27.58
CA HIS A 532 -0.91 9.28 -27.91
C HIS A 532 0.19 8.60 -28.75
N GLN A 533 0.33 7.29 -28.69
CA GLN A 533 1.32 6.54 -29.50
C GLN A 533 1.15 6.87 -30.98
N LYS A 534 2.24 7.24 -31.62
CA LYS A 534 2.30 7.60 -33.04
C LYS A 534 2.47 6.36 -33.94
#